data_39b8f86f1b36e4523da751037768fab0
#
_entry.id   39b8f86f1b36e4523da751037768fab0
#
_cell.length_a   1.000
_cell.length_b   1.000
_cell.length_c   1.000
_cell.angle_alpha   90.00
_cell.angle_beta   90.00
_cell.angle_gamma   90.00
#
_symmetry.space_group_name_H-M   'P 1'
#
loop_
_entity.id
_entity.type
_entity.pdbx_description
1 polymer ?
#
loop_
_entity_poly.entity_id
_entity_poly.type
_entity_poly.pdbx_seq_one_letter_code
_entity_poly.pdbx_strand_id
1 'polypeptide(L)'
;MRLLLDTVALIFAVESPERFTKRATAILQNTENILELSVISLSEIAIKAARGKLKFSAADTRHALEDLDLRVLPYTTNHAFLFFGLPLLHADPFDRQIIAQALSEEIPVMTCDEKFSLYKGLKVFW
;
A
#
# COMPACT_ATOMS: atom_id res chain seq x y z
N MET A 1 7.15 7.20 -12.35
CA MET A 1 7.34 7.50 -10.92
C MET A 1 7.23 6.21 -10.10
N ARG A 2 7.80 6.20 -8.90
CA ARG A 2 7.54 5.15 -7.93
C ARG A 2 6.22 5.44 -7.19
N LEU A 3 5.45 4.42 -6.90
CA LEU A 3 4.14 4.55 -6.24
C LEU A 3 3.91 3.33 -5.33
N LEU A 4 3.57 3.58 -4.08
CA LEU A 4 3.27 2.53 -3.11
C LEU A 4 1.75 2.31 -3.05
N LEU A 5 1.29 1.09 -3.27
CA LEU A 5 -0.10 0.72 -3.05
C LEU A 5 -0.31 0.39 -1.57
N ASP A 6 -1.40 0.87 -0.97
CA ASP A 6 -1.82 0.36 0.32
C ASP A 6 -2.48 -1.02 0.15
N THR A 7 -2.72 -1.71 1.25
CA THR A 7 -3.26 -3.07 1.23
C THR A 7 -4.65 -3.13 0.57
N VAL A 8 -5.50 -2.16 0.82
CA VAL A 8 -6.85 -2.10 0.25
C VAL A 8 -6.79 -1.85 -1.25
N ALA A 9 -5.87 -0.99 -1.71
CA ALA A 9 -5.68 -0.75 -3.15
C ALA A 9 -5.27 -2.03 -3.88
N LEU A 10 -4.38 -2.83 -3.30
CA LEU A 10 -4.04 -4.14 -3.88
C LEU A 10 -5.26 -5.04 -4.01
N ILE A 11 -6.04 -5.17 -2.96
CA ILE A 11 -7.22 -6.02 -2.94
C ILE A 11 -8.24 -5.54 -3.98
N PHE A 12 -8.49 -4.23 -4.07
CA PHE A 12 -9.38 -3.67 -5.08
C PHE A 12 -8.89 -3.90 -6.50
N ALA A 13 -7.58 -3.81 -6.73
CA ALA A 13 -7.02 -4.07 -8.07
C ALA A 13 -7.31 -5.49 -8.55
N VAL A 14 -7.39 -6.45 -7.64
CA VAL A 14 -7.69 -7.86 -7.95
C VAL A 14 -9.19 -8.13 -7.98
N GLU A 15 -9.92 -7.67 -6.97
CA GLU A 15 -11.32 -8.08 -6.76
C GLU A 15 -12.36 -7.10 -7.27
N SER A 16 -12.05 -5.81 -7.30
CA SER A 16 -13.02 -4.74 -7.59
C SER A 16 -12.36 -3.54 -8.30
N PRO A 17 -11.73 -3.75 -9.47
CA PRO A 17 -10.98 -2.68 -10.14
C PRO A 17 -11.84 -1.48 -10.55
N GLU A 18 -13.16 -1.66 -10.67
CA GLU A 18 -14.11 -0.58 -10.93
C GLU A 18 -14.17 0.47 -9.81
N ARG A 19 -13.62 0.18 -8.64
CA ARG A 19 -13.60 1.12 -7.51
C ARG A 19 -12.55 2.21 -7.67
N PHE A 20 -11.59 2.01 -8.56
CA PHE A 20 -10.60 3.06 -8.85
C PHE A 20 -11.22 4.19 -9.66
N THR A 21 -10.80 5.41 -9.38
CA THR A 21 -11.12 6.55 -10.24
C THR A 21 -10.45 6.39 -11.60
N LYS A 22 -10.89 7.15 -12.59
CA LYS A 22 -10.24 7.17 -13.92
C LYS A 22 -8.76 7.57 -13.79
N ARG A 23 -8.46 8.51 -12.91
CA ARG A 23 -7.08 8.97 -12.64
C ARG A 23 -6.23 7.85 -12.05
N ALA A 24 -6.73 7.17 -11.02
CA ALA A 24 -6.03 6.07 -10.40
C ALA A 24 -5.78 4.93 -11.39
N THR A 25 -6.79 4.57 -12.19
CA THR A 25 -6.65 3.55 -13.23
C THR A 25 -5.57 3.92 -14.23
N ALA A 26 -5.54 5.16 -14.70
CA ALA A 26 -4.53 5.64 -15.65
C ALA A 26 -3.11 5.54 -15.06
N ILE A 27 -2.95 5.86 -13.78
CA ILE A 27 -1.66 5.76 -13.08
C ILE A 27 -1.21 4.30 -13.00
N LEU A 28 -2.12 3.40 -12.62
CA LEU A 28 -1.82 1.97 -12.48
C LEU A 28 -1.49 1.30 -13.83
N GLN A 29 -2.10 1.75 -14.90
CA GLN A 29 -1.87 1.21 -16.25
C GLN A 29 -0.66 1.81 -16.96
N ASN A 30 -0.08 2.88 -16.43
CA ASN A 30 1.10 3.49 -17.04
C ASN A 30 2.33 2.66 -16.74
N THR A 31 2.86 1.99 -17.77
CA THR A 31 4.01 1.08 -17.67
C THR A 31 5.33 1.79 -17.32
N GLU A 32 5.39 3.10 -17.39
CA GLU A 32 6.55 3.88 -16.94
C GLU A 32 6.59 4.02 -15.42
N ASN A 33 5.47 3.80 -14.74
CA ASN A 33 5.41 3.82 -13.29
C ASN A 33 5.97 2.53 -12.69
N ILE A 34 6.68 2.67 -11.57
CA ILE A 34 7.14 1.55 -10.75
C ILE A 34 6.14 1.40 -9.62
N LEU A 35 5.35 0.34 -9.67
CA LEU A 35 4.37 0.03 -8.63
C LEU A 35 5.01 -0.84 -7.57
N GLU A 36 4.80 -0.47 -6.31
CA GLU A 36 5.37 -1.18 -5.16
C GLU A 36 4.27 -1.54 -4.16
N LEU A 37 4.47 -2.66 -3.49
CA LEU A 37 3.67 -3.08 -2.35
C LEU A 37 4.57 -3.25 -1.14
N SER A 38 4.17 -2.71 0.01
CA SER A 38 4.92 -2.91 1.23
C SER A 38 4.93 -4.38 1.67
N VAL A 39 6.06 -4.85 2.18
CA VAL A 39 6.11 -6.14 2.89
C VAL A 39 5.16 -6.16 4.10
N ILE A 40 4.85 -5.01 4.67
CA ILE A 40 3.86 -4.87 5.75
C ILE A 40 2.45 -5.27 5.28
N SER A 41 2.10 -4.96 4.02
CA SER A 41 0.83 -5.42 3.44
C SER A 41 0.75 -6.94 3.37
N LEU A 42 1.85 -7.63 3.08
CA LEU A 42 1.90 -9.10 3.09
C LEU A 42 1.60 -9.64 4.49
N SER A 43 2.18 -9.04 5.52
CA SER A 43 1.92 -9.41 6.92
C SER A 43 0.45 -9.15 7.31
N GLU A 44 -0.09 -8.01 6.93
CA GLU A 44 -1.49 -7.66 7.17
C GLU A 44 -2.45 -8.68 6.55
N ILE A 45 -2.23 -9.02 5.29
CA ILE A 45 -3.02 -10.01 4.56
C ILE A 45 -2.94 -11.37 5.24
N ALA A 46 -1.72 -11.81 5.60
CA ALA A 46 -1.50 -13.10 6.26
C ALA A 46 -2.23 -13.17 7.62
N ILE A 47 -2.15 -12.12 8.42
CA ILE A 47 -2.82 -12.05 9.73
C ILE A 47 -4.35 -12.09 9.57
N LYS A 48 -4.89 -11.30 8.66
CA LYS A 48 -6.34 -11.23 8.42
C LYS A 48 -6.88 -12.53 7.80
N ALA A 49 -6.12 -13.15 6.89
CA ALA A 49 -6.48 -14.43 6.31
C ALA A 49 -6.51 -15.55 7.37
N ALA A 50 -5.52 -15.59 8.26
CA ALA A 50 -5.46 -16.56 9.35
C ALA A 50 -6.65 -16.44 10.33
N ARG A 51 -7.19 -15.23 10.48
CA ARG A 51 -8.36 -14.96 11.33
C ARG A 51 -9.70 -15.14 10.60
N GLY A 52 -9.70 -15.57 9.36
CA GLY A 52 -10.90 -15.68 8.53
C GLY A 52 -11.56 -14.35 8.15
N LYS A 53 -10.88 -13.23 8.34
CA LYS A 53 -11.40 -11.88 8.04
C LYS A 53 -11.18 -11.46 6.59
N LEU A 54 -10.32 -12.17 5.87
CA LEU A 54 -9.98 -11.89 4.48
C LEU A 54 -9.80 -13.21 3.74
N LYS A 55 -10.48 -13.33 2.59
CA LYS A 55 -10.31 -14.48 1.68
C LYS A 55 -9.31 -14.12 0.59
N PHE A 56 -8.05 -14.08 0.95
CA PHE A 56 -6.96 -13.72 0.06
C PHE A 56 -5.75 -14.58 0.46
N SER A 57 -5.49 -15.63 -0.31
CA SER A 57 -4.45 -16.62 0.01
C SER A 57 -3.04 -16.12 -0.37
N ALA A 58 -2.01 -16.84 0.06
CA ALA A 58 -0.64 -16.59 -0.38
C ALA A 58 -0.53 -16.72 -1.92
N ALA A 59 -1.22 -17.69 -2.52
CA ALA A 59 -1.26 -17.86 -3.97
C ALA A 59 -1.92 -16.66 -4.66
N ASP A 60 -3.06 -16.18 -4.13
CA ASP A 60 -3.73 -14.96 -4.63
C ASP A 60 -2.79 -13.75 -4.58
N THR A 61 -2.06 -13.62 -3.49
CA THR A 61 -1.10 -12.52 -3.30
C THR A 61 0.05 -12.58 -4.31
N ARG A 62 0.62 -13.77 -4.52
CA ARG A 62 1.68 -13.95 -5.53
C ARG A 62 1.19 -13.64 -6.93
N HIS A 63 0.00 -14.11 -7.30
CA HIS A 63 -0.61 -13.80 -8.60
C HIS A 63 -0.82 -12.29 -8.77
N ALA A 64 -1.28 -11.60 -7.73
CA ALA A 64 -1.46 -10.15 -7.77
C ALA A 64 -0.14 -9.41 -8.00
N LEU A 65 0.93 -9.83 -7.32
CA LEU A 65 2.27 -9.25 -7.51
C LEU A 65 2.76 -9.41 -8.96
N GLU A 66 2.54 -10.58 -9.54
CA GLU A 66 2.93 -10.87 -10.92
C GLU A 66 2.07 -10.10 -11.93
N ASP A 67 0.75 -10.17 -11.80
CA ASP A 67 -0.20 -9.59 -12.75
C ASP A 67 -0.12 -8.05 -12.81
N LEU A 68 0.18 -7.43 -11.67
CA LEU A 68 0.31 -5.98 -11.57
C LEU A 68 1.77 -5.50 -11.68
N ASP A 69 2.70 -6.40 -11.91
CA ASP A 69 4.15 -6.11 -11.93
C ASP A 69 4.60 -5.30 -10.70
N LEU A 70 4.13 -5.75 -9.53
CA LEU A 70 4.43 -5.08 -8.26
C LEU A 70 5.78 -5.53 -7.70
N ARG A 71 6.58 -4.57 -7.29
CA ARG A 71 7.80 -4.83 -6.49
C ARG A 71 7.46 -4.78 -5.01
N VAL A 72 8.03 -5.69 -4.23
CA VAL A 72 7.86 -5.65 -2.78
C VAL A 72 8.88 -4.70 -2.17
N LEU A 73 8.40 -3.71 -1.43
CA LEU A 73 9.24 -2.78 -0.69
C LEU A 73 9.52 -3.35 0.70
N PRO A 74 10.77 -3.68 1.02
CA PRO A 74 11.13 -4.19 2.35
C PRO A 74 11.00 -3.09 3.41
N TYR A 75 10.70 -3.51 4.65
CA TYR A 75 10.66 -2.59 5.79
C TYR A 75 12.05 -2.49 6.39
N THR A 76 12.69 -1.36 6.21
CA THR A 76 14.08 -1.14 6.61
C THR A 76 14.21 -0.48 7.99
N THR A 77 15.43 -0.47 8.51
CA THR A 77 15.76 0.25 9.74
C THR A 77 15.43 1.74 9.65
N ASN A 78 15.68 2.37 8.49
CA ASN A 78 15.33 3.77 8.28
C ASN A 78 13.82 4.01 8.37
N HIS A 79 13.03 3.11 7.79
CA HIS A 79 11.57 3.16 7.91
C HIS A 79 11.12 3.07 9.36
N ALA A 80 11.70 2.14 10.12
CA ALA A 80 11.37 1.94 11.52
C ALA A 80 11.72 3.17 12.37
N PHE A 81 12.87 3.80 12.13
CA PHE A 81 13.24 5.01 12.87
C PHE A 81 12.35 6.20 12.54
N LEU A 82 11.97 6.38 11.27
CA LEU A 82 10.99 7.41 10.92
C LEU A 82 9.65 7.16 11.63
N PHE A 83 9.25 5.90 11.74
CA PHE A 83 8.01 5.50 12.41
C PHE A 83 7.97 5.94 13.88
N PHE A 84 9.09 5.95 14.61
CA PHE A 84 9.16 6.49 15.99
C PHE A 84 8.64 7.93 16.08
N GLY A 85 8.96 8.75 15.09
CA GLY A 85 8.59 10.17 15.07
C GLY A 85 7.26 10.47 14.38
N LEU A 86 6.58 9.45 13.84
CA LEU A 86 5.33 9.65 13.12
C LEU A 86 4.20 10.06 14.09
N PRO A 87 3.52 11.20 13.88
CA PRO A 87 2.43 11.61 14.76
C PRO A 87 1.31 10.58 14.78
N LEU A 88 0.70 10.39 15.95
CA LEU A 88 -0.39 9.44 16.14
C LEU A 88 -1.72 10.06 15.69
N LEU A 89 -1.99 10.04 14.38
CA LEU A 89 -3.18 10.64 13.78
C LEU A 89 -4.31 9.63 13.53
N HIS A 90 -3.98 8.35 13.50
CA HIS A 90 -4.95 7.25 13.50
C HIS A 90 -4.28 5.99 14.05
N ALA A 91 -5.07 4.95 14.31
CA ALA A 91 -4.63 3.83 15.15
C ALA A 91 -4.06 2.63 14.37
N ASP A 92 -4.36 2.47 13.09
CA ASP A 92 -4.00 1.26 12.34
C ASP A 92 -2.48 1.11 12.22
N PRO A 93 -1.88 0.09 12.85
CA PRO A 93 -0.42 -0.07 12.86
C PRO A 93 0.15 -0.48 11.51
N PHE A 94 -0.62 -1.16 10.65
CA PHE A 94 -0.16 -1.52 9.31
C PHE A 94 -0.10 -0.27 8.43
N ASP A 95 -1.17 0.51 8.38
CA ASP A 95 -1.23 1.75 7.62
C ASP A 95 -0.13 2.72 8.05
N ARG A 96 0.09 2.88 9.36
CA ARG A 96 1.09 3.80 9.89
C ARG A 96 2.51 3.40 9.49
N GLN A 97 2.82 2.11 9.41
CA GLN A 97 4.11 1.62 8.92
C GLN A 97 4.27 1.87 7.42
N ILE A 98 3.22 1.66 6.63
CA ILE A 98 3.22 1.95 5.19
C ILE A 98 3.43 3.45 4.95
N ILE A 99 2.78 4.29 5.74
CA ILE A 99 2.97 5.75 5.70
C ILE A 99 4.42 6.13 5.99
N ALA A 100 5.01 5.52 7.03
CA ALA A 100 6.41 5.76 7.37
C ALA A 100 7.36 5.38 6.21
N GLN A 101 7.10 4.26 5.54
CA GLN A 101 7.85 3.87 4.37
C GLN A 101 7.73 4.91 3.24
N ALA A 102 6.52 5.31 2.92
CA ALA A 102 6.26 6.26 1.84
C ALA A 102 6.93 7.62 2.10
N LEU A 103 6.85 8.12 3.33
CA LEU A 103 7.51 9.35 3.72
C LEU A 103 9.03 9.23 3.67
N SER A 104 9.60 8.12 4.15
CA SER A 104 11.03 7.86 4.13
C SER A 104 11.59 7.76 2.71
N GLU A 105 10.85 7.11 1.81
CA GLU A 105 11.23 6.92 0.41
C GLU A 105 10.85 8.11 -0.47
N GLU A 106 10.10 9.07 0.07
CA GLU A 106 9.57 10.22 -0.67
C GLU A 106 8.75 9.81 -1.89
N ILE A 107 7.88 8.80 -1.72
CA ILE A 107 7.00 8.29 -2.77
C ILE A 107 5.53 8.47 -2.39
N PRO A 108 4.65 8.68 -3.38
CA PRO A 108 3.22 8.77 -3.13
C PRO A 108 2.61 7.41 -2.81
N VAL A 109 1.42 7.44 -2.21
CA VAL A 109 0.62 6.24 -1.91
C VAL A 109 -0.68 6.26 -2.71
N MET A 110 -1.02 5.12 -3.29
CA MET A 110 -2.33 4.87 -3.88
C MET A 110 -3.24 4.31 -2.78
N THR A 111 -4.22 5.10 -2.36
CA THR A 111 -5.17 4.73 -1.30
C THR A 111 -6.46 5.53 -1.41
N CYS A 112 -7.60 4.92 -1.09
CA CYS A 112 -8.88 5.60 -0.91
C CYS A 112 -9.16 5.98 0.54
N ASP A 113 -8.28 5.65 1.47
CA ASP A 113 -8.46 5.96 2.89
C ASP A 113 -8.04 7.41 3.16
N GLU A 114 -9.02 8.23 3.53
CA GLU A 114 -8.82 9.65 3.83
C GLU A 114 -7.83 9.90 4.99
N LYS A 115 -7.65 8.93 5.87
CA LYS A 115 -6.72 9.04 7.00
C LYS A 115 -5.27 9.22 6.57
N PHE A 116 -4.89 8.68 5.41
CA PHE A 116 -3.55 8.88 4.86
C PHE A 116 -3.25 10.35 4.59
N SER A 117 -4.25 11.12 4.17
CA SER A 117 -4.11 12.55 3.89
C SER A 117 -3.89 13.42 5.14
N LEU A 118 -4.08 12.87 6.33
CA LEU A 118 -3.79 13.58 7.59
C LEU A 118 -2.29 13.78 7.82
N TYR A 119 -1.45 12.97 7.18
CA TYR A 119 -0.01 13.00 7.40
C TYR A 119 0.67 14.00 6.47
N LYS A 120 1.25 15.05 7.07
CA LYS A 120 1.93 16.12 6.34
C LYS A 120 3.09 15.57 5.53
N GLY A 121 3.18 15.99 4.27
CA GLY A 121 4.24 15.57 3.35
C GLY A 121 3.93 14.30 2.58
N LEU A 122 2.89 13.57 2.92
CA LEU A 122 2.46 12.40 2.18
C LEU A 122 1.59 12.80 0.99
N LYS A 123 1.99 12.38 -0.20
CA LYS A 123 1.19 12.55 -1.40
C LYS A 123 0.32 11.33 -1.62
N VAL A 124 -0.97 11.54 -1.87
CA VAL A 124 -1.97 10.47 -2.02
C VAL A 124 -2.65 10.59 -3.38
N PHE A 125 -2.85 9.44 -4.02
CA PHE A 125 -3.64 9.30 -5.25
C PHE A 125 -4.82 8.36 -5.05
N TRP A 126 -5.92 8.72 -5.69
CA TRP A 126 -7.08 7.83 -5.84
C TRP A 126 -7.97 8.23 -6.99
#